data_9b74577d1fd5bbc1656368a9aedb9baa
#
_entry.id   9b74577d1fd5bbc1656368a9aedb9baa
#
_cell.length_a   1.000
_cell.length_b   1.000
_cell.length_c   1.000
_cell.angle_alpha   90.00
_cell.angle_beta   90.00
_cell.angle_gamma   90.00
#
_symmetry.space_group_name_H-M   'P 1'
#
loop_
_entity.id
_entity.type
_entity.pdbx_description
1 polymer ?
#
loop_
_entity_poly.entity_id
_entity_poly.type
_entity_poly.pdbx_seq_one_letter_code
_entity_poly.pdbx_strand_id
1 'polypeptide(L)'
;RIIDRHVVTPSMLEADNPNLIGGDQVCGSHHLHQHFLNRPARGFADGSTPIRGLYHTGAAVWPGGGTGAGPGTLLARKLAGK
;
A
#
# COMPACT_ATOMS: atom_id res chain seq x y z
N ARG A 1 -6.43 33.33 10.71
CA ARG A 1 -7.84 33.18 11.08
C ARG A 1 -8.38 31.85 10.49
N ILE A 2 -8.95 31.03 11.35
CA ILE A 2 -9.65 29.79 10.92
C ILE A 2 -11.10 30.18 10.62
N ILE A 3 -11.57 29.88 9.41
CA ILE A 3 -12.96 30.14 9.00
C ILE A 3 -13.80 28.89 9.23
N ASP A 4 -13.23 27.72 8.96
CA ASP A 4 -13.88 26.44 9.15
C ASP A 4 -12.83 25.34 9.30
N ARG A 5 -13.24 24.18 9.86
CA ARG A 5 -12.39 22.99 9.92
C ARG A 5 -13.24 21.72 9.88
N HIS A 6 -12.68 20.69 9.28
CA HIS A 6 -13.26 19.36 9.26
C HIS A 6 -12.25 18.38 9.89
N VAL A 7 -12.72 17.59 10.87
CA VAL A 7 -11.87 16.63 11.58
C VAL A 7 -12.38 15.23 11.28
N VAL A 8 -11.46 14.38 10.81
CA VAL A 8 -11.76 12.96 10.54
C VAL A 8 -10.88 12.10 11.45
N THR A 9 -11.51 11.28 12.28
CA THR A 9 -10.81 10.35 13.16
C THR A 9 -10.51 9.04 12.44
N PRO A 10 -9.56 8.22 12.92
CA PRO A 10 -9.30 6.89 12.34
C PRO A 10 -10.54 6.00 12.27
N SER A 11 -11.39 6.02 13.29
CA SER A 11 -12.63 5.24 13.27
C SER A 11 -13.63 5.72 12.22
N MET A 12 -13.66 7.02 11.94
CA MET A 12 -14.49 7.58 10.88
C MET A 12 -13.97 7.17 9.50
N LEU A 13 -12.66 7.10 9.31
CA LEU A 13 -12.05 6.61 8.07
C LEU A 13 -12.41 5.14 7.81
N GLU A 14 -12.33 4.30 8.83
CA GLU A 14 -12.68 2.89 8.70
C GLU A 14 -14.17 2.70 8.43
N ALA A 15 -15.03 3.49 9.06
CA ALA A 15 -16.47 3.44 8.83
C ALA A 15 -16.84 3.87 7.39
N ASP A 16 -16.12 4.85 6.83
CA ASP A 16 -16.32 5.34 5.46
C ASP A 16 -15.78 4.35 4.42
N ASN A 17 -14.65 3.70 4.73
CA ASN A 17 -14.03 2.72 3.84
C ASN A 17 -13.51 1.52 4.66
N PRO A 18 -14.21 0.37 4.66
CA PRO A 18 -13.81 -0.81 5.43
C PRO A 18 -12.43 -1.39 5.09
N ASN A 19 -11.86 -1.02 3.94
CA ASN A 19 -10.50 -1.42 3.58
C ASN A 19 -9.43 -0.68 4.40
N LEU A 20 -9.80 0.42 5.05
CA LEU A 20 -8.91 1.18 5.92
C LEU A 20 -9.00 0.67 7.35
N ILE A 21 -8.52 -0.52 7.60
CA ILE A 21 -8.58 -1.16 8.92
C ILE A 21 -7.84 -0.33 9.96
N GLY A 22 -8.52 0.06 11.04
CA GLY A 22 -7.98 0.96 12.04
C GLY A 22 -7.74 2.39 11.55
N GLY A 23 -8.28 2.76 10.38
CA GLY A 23 -8.03 4.03 9.74
C GLY A 23 -6.66 4.13 9.09
N ASP A 24 -5.98 3.00 8.88
CA ASP A 24 -4.64 2.97 8.29
C ASP A 24 -4.70 3.19 6.79
N GLN A 25 -4.12 4.30 6.35
CA GLN A 25 -4.08 4.70 4.94
C GLN A 25 -2.87 4.14 4.18
N VAL A 26 -1.93 3.52 4.88
CA VAL A 26 -0.66 3.07 4.29
C VAL A 26 -0.45 1.56 4.34
N CYS A 27 -1.48 0.82 4.69
CA CYS A 27 -1.51 -0.65 4.65
C CYS A 27 -0.41 -1.30 5.50
N GLY A 28 -0.50 -1.15 6.80
CA GLY A 28 0.30 -1.92 7.73
C GLY A 28 1.55 -1.21 8.24
N SER A 29 2.43 -2.01 8.79
CA SER A 29 3.60 -1.55 9.52
C SER A 29 4.70 -1.03 8.60
N HIS A 30 5.40 0.00 9.05
CA HIS A 30 6.62 0.52 8.43
C HIS A 30 7.87 0.16 9.24
N HIS A 31 7.82 -0.86 10.08
CA HIS A 31 9.01 -1.41 10.73
C HIS A 31 9.95 -2.07 9.70
N LEU A 32 11.23 -2.21 10.06
CA LEU A 32 12.25 -2.73 9.15
C LEU A 32 11.91 -4.10 8.55
N HIS A 33 11.23 -4.95 9.29
CA HIS A 33 10.82 -6.28 8.79
C HIS A 33 9.70 -6.20 7.73
N GLN A 34 9.13 -5.02 7.47
CA GLN A 34 8.14 -4.77 6.44
C GLN A 34 8.64 -3.77 5.39
N HIS A 35 9.96 -3.66 5.24
CA HIS A 35 10.58 -2.85 4.19
C HIS A 35 11.39 -3.69 3.21
N PHE A 36 11.81 -3.06 2.12
CA PHE A 36 12.61 -3.65 1.07
C PHE A 36 11.98 -4.95 0.56
N LEU A 37 12.73 -6.04 0.53
CA LEU A 37 12.27 -7.33 0.02
C LEU A 37 11.26 -8.05 0.93
N ASN A 38 10.98 -7.49 2.09
CA ASN A 38 10.03 -8.07 3.04
C ASN A 38 8.61 -7.53 2.90
N ARG A 39 8.35 -6.59 1.99
CA ARG A 39 7.03 -5.98 1.83
C ARG A 39 6.35 -6.43 0.52
N PRO A 40 5.19 -7.08 0.53
CA PRO A 40 4.37 -7.44 1.70
C PRO A 40 4.89 -8.66 2.47
N ALA A 41 5.62 -9.53 1.80
CA ALA A 41 6.23 -10.72 2.36
C ALA A 41 7.51 -11.03 1.58
N ARG A 42 8.42 -11.72 2.23
CA ARG A 42 9.68 -12.11 1.60
C ARG A 42 9.42 -12.97 0.35
N GLY A 43 10.01 -12.58 -0.76
CA GLY A 43 9.83 -13.24 -2.05
C GLY A 43 8.73 -12.65 -2.93
N PHE A 44 7.90 -11.75 -2.40
CA PHE A 44 6.77 -11.17 -3.13
C PHE A 44 6.84 -9.63 -3.24
N ALA A 45 8.00 -9.05 -3.05
CA ALA A 45 8.20 -7.60 -3.12
C ALA A 45 8.07 -7.02 -4.53
N ASP A 46 8.02 -7.87 -5.54
CA ASP A 46 7.90 -7.48 -6.95
C ASP A 46 6.45 -7.42 -7.46
N GLY A 47 5.48 -7.58 -6.58
CA GLY A 47 4.06 -7.60 -6.93
C GLY A 47 3.54 -8.97 -7.34
N SER A 48 4.38 -10.00 -7.41
CA SER A 48 3.92 -11.35 -7.69
C SER A 48 3.18 -11.96 -6.50
N THR A 49 2.36 -12.97 -6.77
CA THR A 49 1.67 -13.77 -5.75
C THR A 49 1.87 -15.25 -6.04
N PRO A 50 1.58 -16.13 -5.07
CA PRO A 50 1.62 -17.58 -5.32
C PRO A 50 0.58 -18.04 -6.35
N ILE A 51 -0.41 -17.21 -6.66
CA ILE A 51 -1.47 -17.54 -7.61
C ILE A 51 -1.05 -17.07 -9.00
N ARG A 52 -1.00 -17.97 -9.94
CA ARG A 52 -0.61 -17.67 -11.32
C ARG A 52 -1.58 -16.65 -11.94
N GLY A 53 -1.02 -15.59 -12.54
CA GLY A 53 -1.80 -14.55 -13.19
C GLY A 53 -2.40 -13.51 -12.24
N LEU A 54 -2.21 -13.67 -10.93
CA LEU A 54 -2.65 -12.70 -9.94
C LEU A 54 -1.45 -11.88 -9.46
N TYR A 55 -1.59 -10.57 -9.50
CA TYR A 55 -0.55 -9.63 -9.07
C TYR A 55 -1.11 -8.68 -8.03
N HIS A 56 -0.22 -8.16 -7.18
CA HIS A 56 -0.55 -7.24 -6.12
C HIS A 56 0.22 -5.94 -6.30
N THR A 57 -0.48 -4.82 -6.18
CA THR A 57 0.13 -3.49 -6.22
C THR A 57 -0.56 -2.58 -5.21
N GLY A 58 0.05 -1.46 -4.92
CA GLY A 58 -0.48 -0.50 -3.95
C GLY A 58 0.43 -0.34 -2.74
N ALA A 59 -0.10 0.29 -1.69
CA ALA A 59 0.68 0.65 -0.52
C ALA A 59 1.24 -0.54 0.26
N ALA A 60 0.65 -1.72 0.12
CA ALA A 60 1.10 -2.93 0.80
C ALA A 60 2.33 -3.58 0.15
N VAL A 61 2.70 -3.17 -1.05
CA VAL A 61 3.82 -3.72 -1.82
C VAL A 61 4.98 -2.74 -1.82
N TRP A 62 6.22 -3.23 -1.90
CA TRP A 62 7.40 -2.37 -2.03
C TRP A 62 7.28 -1.45 -3.26
N PRO A 63 7.63 -0.18 -3.19
CA PRO A 63 8.27 0.51 -2.05
C PRO A 63 7.31 1.00 -0.95
N GLY A 64 6.06 0.64 -0.97
CA GLY A 64 5.12 0.98 0.08
C GLY A 64 4.26 2.19 -0.23
N GLY A 65 3.55 2.66 0.80
CA GLY A 65 2.66 3.81 0.70
C GLY A 65 3.40 5.12 0.53
N GLY A 66 2.71 6.08 -0.05
CA GLY A 66 3.21 7.42 -0.31
C GLY A 66 2.39 8.07 -1.40
N THR A 67 2.83 9.24 -1.88
CA THR A 67 2.14 9.99 -2.92
C THR A 67 2.51 9.54 -4.34
N GLY A 68 3.49 8.67 -4.49
CA GLY A 68 3.95 8.20 -5.78
C GLY A 68 3.25 6.91 -6.22
N ALA A 69 3.37 6.59 -7.48
CA ALA A 69 2.86 5.37 -8.08
C ALA A 69 3.93 4.27 -8.14
N GLY A 70 4.84 4.22 -7.17
CA GLY A 70 6.00 3.32 -7.16
C GLY A 70 5.66 1.86 -7.40
N PRO A 71 4.82 1.23 -6.56
CA PRO A 71 4.47 -0.18 -6.73
C PRO A 71 3.83 -0.48 -8.07
N GLY A 72 2.90 0.37 -8.53
CA GLY A 72 2.24 0.20 -9.83
C GLY A 72 3.21 0.35 -10.98
N THR A 73 4.12 1.32 -10.91
CA THR A 73 5.14 1.54 -11.94
C THR A 73 6.09 0.34 -12.05
N LEU A 74 6.55 -0.18 -10.92
CA LEU A 74 7.44 -1.34 -10.90
C LEU A 74 6.77 -2.56 -11.47
N LEU A 75 5.51 -2.82 -11.09
CA LEU A 75 4.74 -3.94 -11.62
C LEU A 75 4.50 -3.79 -13.13
N ALA A 76 4.09 -2.61 -13.58
CA ALA A 76 3.86 -2.34 -15.00
C ALA A 76 5.13 -2.59 -15.83
N ARG A 77 6.28 -2.14 -15.36
CA ARG A 77 7.57 -2.42 -16.04
C ARG A 77 7.87 -3.90 -16.12
N LYS A 78 7.65 -4.61 -15.04
CA LYS A 78 7.85 -6.06 -14.99
C LYS A 78 6.96 -6.78 -16.00
N LEU A 79 5.67 -6.47 -16.03
CA LEU A 79 4.72 -7.11 -16.96
C LEU A 79 4.98 -6.73 -18.40
N ALA A 80 5.48 -5.53 -18.66
CA ALA A 80 5.87 -5.09 -20.00
C ALA A 80 7.24 -5.61 -20.45
N GLY A 81 7.95 -6.36 -19.62
CA GLY A 81 9.28 -6.88 -19.94
C GLY A 81 10.40 -5.83 -19.87
N LYS A 82 10.19 -4.77 -19.11
CA LYS A 82 11.16 -3.66 -19.02
C LYS A 82 11.85 -3.61 -17.65
#